data_43f5ee639cff70c9fcaac23b3ded639f
#
_entry.id   43f5ee639cff70c9fcaac23b3ded639f
#
_cell.length_a   1.000
_cell.length_b   1.000
_cell.length_c   1.000
_cell.angle_alpha   90.00
_cell.angle_beta   90.00
_cell.angle_gamma   90.00
#
_symmetry.space_group_name_H-M   'P 1'
#
loop_
_entity.id
_entity.type
_entity.pdbx_description
1 polymer ?
#
loop_
_entity_poly.entity_id
_entity_poly.type
_entity_poly.pdbx_seq_one_letter_code
_entity_poly.pdbx_strand_id
1 'polypeptide(L)'
;TENESAVQGGIDYAADSGFYVGTWASNVNYGAGDVYSYEHDVYAGYAFSTGDISWDVGYLYYNYDSEAEFDFGEVYVGMGIGDFSVQYNLLANTEADEAEGQDFGFGEAYYLSLDYGVELSNGVGVGLHIGHHDGDFAEAFNGNASGYTDYNVSFSKDGFTFMISDTNVKGGAAEG
;
A
#
# COMPACT_ATOMS: atom_id res chain seq x y z
N THR A 1 -2.85 -13.11 0.40
CA THR A 1 -2.67 -14.45 -0.24
C THR A 1 -2.55 -15.60 0.78
N GLU A 2 -2.79 -15.38 2.06
CA GLU A 2 -2.70 -16.41 3.13
C GLU A 2 -1.53 -17.40 2.97
N ASN A 3 -0.31 -16.89 2.69
CA ASN A 3 0.90 -17.68 2.40
C ASN A 3 0.86 -18.52 1.10
N GLU A 4 -0.05 -18.25 0.20
CA GLU A 4 -0.04 -18.82 -1.14
C GLU A 4 0.88 -18.03 -2.08
N SER A 5 1.24 -18.64 -3.23
CA SER A 5 2.08 -17.99 -4.22
C SER A 5 1.32 -16.85 -4.91
N ALA A 6 1.90 -15.66 -4.97
CA ALA A 6 1.40 -14.56 -5.78
C ALA A 6 2.11 -14.51 -7.13
N VAL A 7 1.33 -14.35 -8.21
CA VAL A 7 1.83 -13.98 -9.54
C VAL A 7 1.39 -12.55 -9.78
N GLN A 8 2.36 -11.65 -9.94
CA GLN A 8 2.09 -10.23 -10.00
C GLN A 8 3.01 -9.53 -11.01
N GLY A 9 2.55 -8.42 -11.54
CA GLY A 9 3.32 -7.62 -12.48
C GLY A 9 2.57 -6.36 -12.92
N GLY A 10 3.31 -5.43 -13.51
CA GLY A 10 2.74 -4.16 -13.95
C GLY A 10 3.49 -3.55 -15.13
N ILE A 11 2.97 -2.43 -15.59
CA ILE A 11 3.56 -1.61 -16.65
C ILE A 11 3.48 -0.16 -16.20
N ASP A 12 4.62 0.54 -16.30
CA ASP A 12 4.73 1.95 -15.96
C ASP A 12 5.17 2.77 -17.17
N TYR A 13 4.66 3.98 -17.26
CA TYR A 13 5.17 5.03 -18.13
C TYR A 13 5.53 6.26 -17.29
N ALA A 14 6.74 6.74 -17.45
CA ALA A 14 7.20 7.97 -16.81
C ALA A 14 7.72 8.94 -17.87
N ALA A 15 7.24 10.18 -17.84
CA ALA A 15 7.68 11.27 -18.71
C ALA A 15 8.81 12.08 -18.06
N ASP A 16 9.66 12.68 -18.88
CA ASP A 16 10.72 13.58 -18.42
C ASP A 16 10.19 14.79 -17.61
N SER A 17 8.93 15.14 -17.78
CA SER A 17 8.27 16.20 -17.02
C SER A 17 8.04 15.87 -15.55
N GLY A 18 8.14 14.59 -15.15
CA GLY A 18 7.79 14.08 -13.84
C GLY A 18 6.42 13.42 -13.77
N PHE A 19 5.57 13.57 -14.81
CA PHE A 19 4.30 12.84 -14.88
C PHE A 19 4.55 11.34 -15.07
N TYR A 20 3.77 10.52 -14.38
CA TYR A 20 3.76 9.08 -14.59
C TYR A 20 2.34 8.50 -14.50
N VAL A 21 2.17 7.35 -15.12
CA VAL A 21 0.97 6.51 -15.03
C VAL A 21 1.38 5.05 -15.10
N GLY A 22 0.71 4.22 -14.35
CA GLY A 22 1.01 2.79 -14.34
C GLY A 22 -0.19 1.95 -13.95
N THR A 23 0.02 0.65 -14.03
CA THR A 23 -0.92 -0.36 -13.60
C THR A 23 -0.17 -1.55 -13.02
N TRP A 24 -0.73 -2.16 -11.99
CA TRP A 24 -0.23 -3.36 -11.35
C TRP A 24 -1.35 -4.38 -11.22
N ALA A 25 -1.06 -5.65 -11.30
CA ALA A 25 -2.03 -6.71 -11.05
C ALA A 25 -1.39 -7.86 -10.28
N SER A 26 -2.12 -8.41 -9.34
CA SER A 26 -1.74 -9.58 -8.53
C SER A 26 -2.95 -10.48 -8.33
N ASN A 27 -2.72 -11.80 -8.28
CA ASN A 27 -3.73 -12.67 -7.68
C ASN A 27 -3.73 -12.49 -6.17
N VAL A 28 -4.90 -12.50 -5.56
CA VAL A 28 -5.09 -12.40 -4.12
C VAL A 28 -5.96 -13.53 -3.59
N ASN A 29 -5.83 -13.83 -2.31
CA ASN A 29 -6.68 -14.75 -1.56
C ASN A 29 -6.62 -14.30 -0.09
N TYR A 30 -7.75 -13.88 0.45
CA TYR A 30 -7.87 -13.38 1.82
C TYR A 30 -8.53 -14.39 2.76
N GLY A 31 -8.82 -15.60 2.28
CA GLY A 31 -9.33 -16.69 3.09
C GLY A 31 -10.36 -17.57 2.41
N ALA A 32 -10.67 -18.66 3.07
CA ALA A 32 -11.61 -19.64 2.53
C ALA A 32 -13.04 -19.06 2.43
N GLY A 33 -13.52 -18.93 1.20
CA GLY A 33 -14.87 -18.46 0.90
C GLY A 33 -14.98 -16.96 0.68
N ASP A 34 -13.85 -16.24 0.58
CA ASP A 34 -13.86 -14.87 0.08
C ASP A 34 -14.23 -14.81 -1.41
N VAL A 35 -14.52 -13.63 -1.89
CA VAL A 35 -14.90 -13.36 -3.29
C VAL A 35 -13.75 -12.76 -4.10
N TYR A 36 -12.60 -12.59 -3.47
CA TYR A 36 -11.43 -11.97 -4.09
C TYR A 36 -10.58 -13.00 -4.82
N SER A 37 -10.20 -12.72 -6.06
CA SER A 37 -9.26 -13.52 -6.83
C SER A 37 -8.09 -12.72 -7.40
N TYR A 38 -8.29 -11.42 -7.59
CA TYR A 38 -7.26 -10.49 -8.06
C TYR A 38 -7.37 -9.12 -7.38
N GLU A 39 -6.27 -8.39 -7.42
CA GLU A 39 -6.17 -6.96 -7.18
C GLU A 39 -5.55 -6.34 -8.44
N HIS A 40 -6.18 -5.30 -8.97
CA HIS A 40 -5.70 -4.57 -10.12
C HIS A 40 -5.67 -3.07 -9.83
N ASP A 41 -4.47 -2.52 -9.79
CA ASP A 41 -4.21 -1.14 -9.45
C ASP A 41 -4.01 -0.31 -10.71
N VAL A 42 -4.57 0.89 -10.73
CA VAL A 42 -4.30 1.92 -11.74
C VAL A 42 -3.91 3.20 -11.01
N TYR A 43 -2.77 3.76 -11.38
CA TYR A 43 -2.26 4.94 -10.72
C TYR A 43 -1.70 5.97 -11.68
N ALA A 44 -1.76 7.22 -11.26
CA ALA A 44 -1.10 8.33 -11.96
C ALA A 44 -0.62 9.36 -10.95
N GLY A 45 0.50 10.00 -11.25
CA GLY A 45 1.07 10.98 -10.35
C GLY A 45 2.08 11.91 -11.00
N TYR A 46 2.66 12.72 -10.15
CA TYR A 46 3.66 13.70 -10.55
C TYR A 46 4.80 13.75 -9.52
N ALA A 47 6.00 13.37 -9.97
CA ALA A 47 7.22 13.40 -9.18
C ALA A 47 8.05 14.64 -9.52
N PHE A 48 8.55 15.35 -8.52
CA PHE A 48 9.39 16.53 -8.68
C PHE A 48 10.34 16.70 -7.51
N SER A 49 11.28 17.65 -7.60
CA SER A 49 12.23 17.94 -6.52
C SER A 49 12.29 19.41 -6.21
N THR A 50 12.50 19.73 -4.93
CA THR A 50 12.79 21.08 -4.43
C THR A 50 14.05 21.06 -3.56
N GLY A 51 15.19 21.46 -4.13
CA GLY A 51 16.49 21.26 -3.49
C GLY A 51 16.81 19.76 -3.35
N ASP A 52 17.14 19.35 -2.14
CA ASP A 52 17.47 17.95 -1.82
C ASP A 52 16.24 17.10 -1.46
N ILE A 53 15.04 17.67 -1.54
CA ILE A 53 13.79 16.97 -1.22
C ILE A 53 13.13 16.50 -2.52
N SER A 54 12.83 15.22 -2.62
CA SER A 54 11.96 14.66 -3.64
C SER A 54 10.51 14.65 -3.15
N TRP A 55 9.59 14.90 -4.06
CA TRP A 55 8.14 14.89 -3.83
C TRP A 55 7.47 13.98 -4.83
N ASP A 56 6.41 13.33 -4.39
CA ASP A 56 5.52 12.54 -5.21
C ASP A 56 4.07 12.79 -4.80
N VAL A 57 3.21 13.12 -5.74
CA VAL A 57 1.79 13.31 -5.49
C VAL A 57 0.99 12.57 -6.54
N GLY A 58 -0.06 11.88 -6.15
CA GLY A 58 -0.82 11.11 -7.12
C GLY A 58 -2.12 10.56 -6.56
N TYR A 59 -2.70 9.70 -7.40
CA TYR A 59 -3.91 8.97 -7.11
C TYR A 59 -3.69 7.51 -7.50
N LEU A 60 -4.13 6.61 -6.64
CA LEU A 60 -4.09 5.16 -6.81
C LEU A 60 -5.50 4.61 -6.64
N TYR A 61 -5.95 3.83 -7.62
CA TYR A 61 -7.23 3.14 -7.59
C TYR A 61 -7.02 1.65 -7.55
N TYR A 62 -7.63 1.00 -6.56
CA TYR A 62 -7.65 -0.43 -6.35
C TYR A 62 -8.94 -1.01 -6.88
N ASN A 63 -8.84 -1.99 -7.77
CA ASN A 63 -9.97 -2.68 -8.37
C ASN A 63 -9.88 -4.18 -8.09
N TYR A 64 -10.99 -4.73 -7.63
CA TYR A 64 -11.15 -6.14 -7.26
C TYR A 64 -12.22 -6.82 -8.13
N ASP A 65 -12.54 -8.08 -7.82
CA ASP A 65 -13.67 -8.78 -8.41
C ASP A 65 -14.98 -8.04 -8.13
N SER A 66 -15.86 -7.97 -9.13
CA SER A 66 -17.11 -7.21 -9.04
C SER A 66 -18.04 -7.68 -7.91
N GLU A 67 -17.93 -8.94 -7.51
CA GLU A 67 -18.69 -9.50 -6.38
C GLU A 67 -18.17 -9.03 -5.02
N ALA A 68 -16.97 -8.44 -4.97
CA ALA A 68 -16.40 -7.90 -3.74
C ALA A 68 -17.05 -6.60 -3.32
N GLU A 69 -17.53 -5.78 -4.30
CA GLU A 69 -18.08 -4.45 -4.06
C GLU A 69 -17.18 -3.61 -3.14
N PHE A 70 -15.86 -3.63 -3.41
CA PHE A 70 -14.83 -3.09 -2.52
C PHE A 70 -13.77 -2.27 -3.25
N ASP A 71 -14.05 -1.78 -4.44
CA ASP A 71 -13.15 -0.90 -5.15
C ASP A 71 -12.97 0.41 -4.39
N PHE A 72 -11.75 0.92 -4.33
CA PHE A 72 -11.48 2.19 -3.66
C PHE A 72 -10.30 2.93 -4.29
N GLY A 73 -10.18 4.20 -3.97
CA GLY A 73 -9.09 5.04 -4.43
C GLY A 73 -8.51 5.89 -3.31
N GLU A 74 -7.22 6.17 -3.43
CA GLU A 74 -6.47 7.00 -2.50
C GLU A 74 -5.78 8.14 -3.24
N VAL A 75 -5.77 9.33 -2.64
CA VAL A 75 -4.80 10.38 -2.98
C VAL A 75 -3.61 10.29 -2.06
N TYR A 76 -2.41 10.50 -2.59
CA TYR A 76 -1.21 10.42 -1.76
C TYR A 76 -0.25 11.59 -1.98
N VAL A 77 0.57 11.82 -0.96
CA VAL A 77 1.74 12.68 -1.01
C VAL A 77 2.93 11.96 -0.39
N GLY A 78 4.01 11.84 -1.15
CA GLY A 78 5.30 11.31 -0.71
C GLY A 78 6.36 12.40 -0.63
N MET A 79 7.29 12.24 0.29
CA MET A 79 8.47 13.09 0.45
C MET A 79 9.68 12.22 0.75
N GLY A 80 10.82 12.50 0.08
CA GLY A 80 12.08 11.82 0.34
C GLY A 80 13.23 12.82 0.58
N ILE A 81 14.12 12.49 1.52
CA ILE A 81 15.35 13.24 1.78
C ILE A 81 16.46 12.28 2.22
N GLY A 82 17.55 12.24 1.43
CA GLY A 82 18.62 11.26 1.66
C GLY A 82 18.09 9.84 1.62
N ASP A 83 18.29 9.09 2.68
CA ASP A 83 17.90 7.68 2.82
C ASP A 83 16.49 7.51 3.43
N PHE A 84 15.80 8.60 3.73
CA PHE A 84 14.47 8.59 4.36
C PHE A 84 13.38 8.98 3.37
N SER A 85 12.22 8.32 3.48
CA SER A 85 10.99 8.75 2.84
C SER A 85 9.80 8.61 3.77
N VAL A 86 8.80 9.46 3.55
CA VAL A 86 7.50 9.40 4.20
C VAL A 86 6.43 9.49 3.12
N GLN A 87 5.36 8.73 3.28
CA GLN A 87 4.19 8.81 2.40
C GLN A 87 2.92 8.86 3.24
N TYR A 88 1.98 9.66 2.79
CA TYR A 88 0.67 9.83 3.39
C TYR A 88 -0.40 9.61 2.33
N ASN A 89 -1.20 8.57 2.52
CA ASN A 89 -2.32 8.20 1.67
C ASN A 89 -3.61 8.54 2.39
N LEU A 90 -4.58 9.08 1.68
CA LEU A 90 -5.92 9.37 2.17
C LEU A 90 -6.94 8.68 1.30
N LEU A 91 -7.91 8.00 1.93
CA LEU A 91 -9.10 7.50 1.22
C LEU A 91 -9.76 8.64 0.45
N ALA A 92 -9.90 8.48 -0.85
CA ALA A 92 -10.54 9.47 -1.72
C ALA A 92 -11.98 9.10 -2.06
N ASN A 93 -12.23 7.82 -2.30
CA ASN A 93 -13.54 7.26 -2.62
C ASN A 93 -13.52 5.75 -2.44
N THR A 94 -14.67 5.15 -2.21
CA THR A 94 -14.88 3.70 -2.24
C THR A 94 -16.29 3.37 -2.72
N GLU A 95 -16.48 2.16 -3.20
CA GLU A 95 -17.82 1.60 -3.47
C GLU A 95 -18.34 0.74 -2.29
N ALA A 96 -17.49 0.47 -1.29
CA ALA A 96 -17.88 -0.30 -0.12
C ALA A 96 -19.00 0.40 0.65
N ASP A 97 -19.99 -0.39 1.07
CA ASP A 97 -21.09 0.08 1.89
C ASP A 97 -20.66 0.36 3.34
N GLU A 98 -21.09 1.48 3.89
CA GLU A 98 -20.87 1.83 5.29
C GLU A 98 -21.81 1.03 6.20
N ALA A 99 -21.27 0.43 7.25
CA ALA A 99 -22.07 -0.10 8.35
C ALA A 99 -22.51 1.03 9.31
N GLU A 100 -23.44 0.73 10.22
CA GLU A 100 -23.92 1.71 11.20
C GLU A 100 -22.76 2.28 12.05
N GLY A 101 -22.52 3.57 11.92
CA GLY A 101 -21.51 4.31 12.67
C GLY A 101 -20.14 4.39 11.99
N GLN A 102 -20.00 3.84 10.77
CA GLN A 102 -18.79 4.02 9.95
C GLN A 102 -18.90 5.26 9.05
N ASP A 103 -17.76 5.84 8.72
CA ASP A 103 -17.62 6.93 7.74
C ASP A 103 -16.48 6.58 6.77
N PHE A 104 -16.82 6.45 5.48
CA PHE A 104 -15.88 6.18 4.39
C PHE A 104 -15.72 7.40 3.47
N GLY A 105 -16.04 8.57 3.97
CA GLY A 105 -15.88 9.84 3.27
C GLY A 105 -14.42 10.16 2.95
N PHE A 106 -14.23 11.18 2.11
CA PHE A 106 -12.91 11.65 1.75
C PHE A 106 -12.08 12.04 2.99
N GLY A 107 -10.94 11.37 3.17
CA GLY A 107 -9.99 11.66 4.24
C GLY A 107 -10.31 11.02 5.59
N GLU A 108 -11.42 10.29 5.73
CA GLU A 108 -11.83 9.63 6.97
C GLU A 108 -11.00 8.37 7.29
N ALA A 109 -10.22 7.90 6.33
CA ALA A 109 -9.21 6.87 6.56
C ALA A 109 -7.88 7.25 5.90
N TYR A 110 -6.78 6.83 6.51
CA TYR A 110 -5.45 7.12 6.00
C TYR A 110 -4.45 6.00 6.28
N TYR A 111 -3.37 6.02 5.48
CA TYR A 111 -2.14 5.28 5.74
C TYR A 111 -0.95 6.23 5.75
N LEU A 112 -0.16 6.19 6.81
CA LEU A 112 1.09 6.94 6.94
C LEU A 112 2.25 5.96 7.04
N SER A 113 3.23 6.06 6.14
CA SER A 113 4.46 5.27 6.22
C SER A 113 5.71 6.11 6.37
N LEU A 114 6.72 5.51 7.00
CA LEU A 114 8.08 6.00 7.08
C LEU A 114 9.02 4.87 6.65
N ASP A 115 9.90 5.19 5.71
CA ASP A 115 10.87 4.26 5.16
C ASP A 115 12.29 4.79 5.34
N TYR A 116 13.22 3.86 5.54
CA TYR A 116 14.66 4.12 5.52
C TYR A 116 15.35 3.06 4.67
N GLY A 117 16.17 3.48 3.71
CA GLY A 117 16.87 2.56 2.81
C GLY A 117 18.33 2.96 2.63
N VAL A 118 19.26 2.04 2.90
CA VAL A 118 20.69 2.30 2.74
C VAL A 118 21.36 1.14 1.99
N GLU A 119 22.30 1.46 1.11
CA GLU A 119 23.19 0.48 0.50
C GLU A 119 24.51 0.39 1.27
N LEU A 120 24.83 -0.82 1.72
CA LEU A 120 26.09 -1.11 2.40
C LEU A 120 27.23 -1.21 1.39
N SER A 121 28.47 -1.04 1.85
CA SER A 121 29.69 -1.06 1.02
C SER A 121 29.92 -2.38 0.25
N ASN A 122 29.25 -3.46 0.63
CA ASN A 122 29.29 -4.76 -0.05
C ASN A 122 28.16 -4.94 -1.09
N GLY A 123 27.39 -3.86 -1.37
CA GLY A 123 26.28 -3.86 -2.32
C GLY A 123 25.01 -4.52 -1.79
N VAL A 124 24.88 -4.71 -0.49
CA VAL A 124 23.63 -5.15 0.14
C VAL A 124 22.79 -3.91 0.48
N GLY A 125 21.59 -3.82 -0.07
CA GLY A 125 20.57 -2.87 0.35
C GLY A 125 19.91 -3.35 1.65
N VAL A 126 19.70 -2.44 2.58
CA VAL A 126 18.92 -2.65 3.82
C VAL A 126 17.78 -1.67 3.82
N GLY A 127 16.55 -2.18 3.94
CA GLY A 127 15.33 -1.37 4.06
C GLY A 127 14.66 -1.60 5.42
N LEU A 128 14.16 -0.51 6.00
CA LEU A 128 13.29 -0.51 7.17
C LEU A 128 12.02 0.22 6.81
N HIS A 129 10.88 -0.31 7.23
CA HIS A 129 9.58 0.26 7.02
C HIS A 129 8.73 0.21 8.28
N ILE A 130 7.96 1.25 8.52
CA ILE A 130 6.87 1.27 9.48
C ILE A 130 5.71 2.04 8.86
N GLY A 131 4.50 1.46 8.92
CA GLY A 131 3.27 2.05 8.45
C GLY A 131 2.18 2.03 9.51
N HIS A 132 1.25 2.97 9.43
CA HIS A 132 0.10 3.05 10.31
C HIS A 132 -1.15 3.38 9.51
N HIS A 133 -2.12 2.47 9.58
CA HIS A 133 -3.48 2.68 9.10
C HIS A 133 -4.38 3.19 10.21
N ASP A 134 -5.31 4.08 9.90
CA ASP A 134 -6.36 4.53 10.81
C ASP A 134 -7.60 4.95 10.03
N GLY A 135 -8.76 4.83 10.70
CA GLY A 135 -10.09 5.15 10.16
C GLY A 135 -10.98 3.92 9.99
N ASP A 136 -12.28 4.16 9.86
CA ASP A 136 -13.29 3.10 9.79
C ASP A 136 -13.11 2.19 8.56
N PHE A 137 -12.61 2.73 7.44
CA PHE A 137 -12.29 1.96 6.26
C PHE A 137 -11.16 0.95 6.49
N ALA A 138 -10.19 1.28 7.37
CA ALA A 138 -9.14 0.34 7.75
C ALA A 138 -9.72 -0.89 8.48
N GLU A 139 -10.77 -0.72 9.30
CA GLU A 139 -11.50 -1.84 9.92
C GLU A 139 -12.24 -2.68 8.88
N ALA A 140 -12.92 -2.06 7.92
CA ALA A 140 -13.59 -2.76 6.83
C ALA A 140 -12.60 -3.57 5.99
N PHE A 141 -11.40 -3.04 5.74
CA PHE A 141 -10.33 -3.68 4.99
C PHE A 141 -9.72 -4.88 5.71
N ASN A 142 -9.48 -4.79 7.03
CA ASN A 142 -8.82 -5.86 7.80
C ASN A 142 -9.77 -6.70 8.65
N GLY A 143 -11.04 -6.28 8.77
CA GLY A 143 -12.10 -6.99 9.50
C GLY A 143 -11.96 -6.95 11.01
N ASN A 144 -11.11 -6.09 11.61
CA ASN A 144 -10.74 -6.26 13.01
C ASN A 144 -10.44 -4.98 13.80
N ALA A 145 -9.80 -3.99 13.21
CA ALA A 145 -9.34 -2.80 13.92
C ALA A 145 -9.34 -1.57 13.02
N SER A 146 -9.89 -0.46 13.54
CA SER A 146 -9.87 0.83 12.86
C SER A 146 -8.46 1.45 12.80
N GLY A 147 -7.50 0.97 13.58
CA GLY A 147 -6.12 1.39 13.51
C GLY A 147 -5.15 0.25 13.77
N TYR A 148 -4.14 0.11 12.93
CA TYR A 148 -3.06 -0.87 13.09
C TYR A 148 -1.76 -0.37 12.49
N THR A 149 -0.67 -0.99 12.94
CA THR A 149 0.68 -0.69 12.49
C THR A 149 1.30 -1.93 11.87
N ASP A 150 1.91 -1.76 10.71
CA ASP A 150 2.74 -2.76 10.06
C ASP A 150 4.21 -2.31 10.06
N TYR A 151 5.12 -3.27 9.94
CA TYR A 151 6.54 -2.99 9.86
C TYR A 151 7.29 -4.13 9.16
N ASN A 152 8.37 -3.77 8.49
CA ASN A 152 9.22 -4.76 7.87
C ASN A 152 10.69 -4.37 7.88
N VAL A 153 11.53 -5.38 7.68
CA VAL A 153 12.95 -5.28 7.41
C VAL A 153 13.25 -6.04 6.13
N SER A 154 13.95 -5.42 5.21
CA SER A 154 14.33 -6.05 3.94
C SER A 154 15.83 -6.01 3.71
N PHE A 155 16.32 -7.02 2.98
CA PHE A 155 17.69 -7.13 2.50
C PHE A 155 17.65 -7.45 1.01
N SER A 156 18.32 -6.63 0.19
CA SER A 156 18.34 -6.80 -1.27
C SER A 156 19.75 -6.90 -1.80
N LYS A 157 19.94 -7.74 -2.82
CA LYS A 157 21.19 -7.83 -3.58
C LYS A 157 20.96 -8.53 -4.92
N ASP A 158 21.57 -7.99 -5.99
CA ASP A 158 21.60 -8.62 -7.33
C ASP A 158 20.22 -9.06 -7.84
N GLY A 159 19.17 -8.26 -7.56
CA GLY A 159 17.78 -8.55 -7.96
C GLY A 159 17.01 -9.50 -7.03
N PHE A 160 17.60 -9.96 -5.95
CA PHE A 160 16.92 -10.73 -4.91
C PHE A 160 16.60 -9.84 -3.71
N THR A 161 15.41 -10.02 -3.14
CA THR A 161 15.00 -9.37 -1.89
C THR A 161 14.48 -10.43 -0.92
N PHE A 162 15.00 -10.38 0.30
CA PHE A 162 14.47 -11.11 1.44
C PHE A 162 13.83 -10.09 2.40
N MET A 163 12.59 -10.33 2.80
CA MET A 163 11.84 -9.44 3.69
C MET A 163 11.22 -10.24 4.83
N ILE A 164 11.24 -9.66 6.01
CA ILE A 164 10.48 -10.11 7.17
C ILE A 164 9.51 -8.99 7.52
N SER A 165 8.22 -9.27 7.53
CA SER A 165 7.16 -8.32 7.86
C SER A 165 6.30 -8.86 8.99
N ASP A 166 5.70 -7.96 9.76
CA ASP A 166 4.75 -8.28 10.82
C ASP A 166 3.79 -7.09 11.03
N THR A 167 2.71 -7.32 11.77
CA THR A 167 1.71 -6.29 12.09
C THR A 167 1.20 -6.49 13.51
N ASN A 168 0.70 -5.41 14.12
CA ASN A 168 0.05 -5.48 15.42
C ASN A 168 -1.46 -5.79 15.36
N VAL A 169 -2.02 -6.06 14.19
CA VAL A 169 -3.40 -6.57 14.07
C VAL A 169 -3.47 -7.90 14.81
N LYS A 170 -4.27 -7.97 15.85
CA LYS A 170 -4.50 -9.23 16.57
C LYS A 170 -5.45 -10.06 15.73
N GLY A 171 -4.99 -11.23 15.30
CA GLY A 171 -5.58 -12.09 14.30
C GLY A 171 -7.10 -12.07 14.22
N GLY A 172 -7.60 -11.63 13.08
CA GLY A 172 -8.89 -12.03 12.60
C GLY A 172 -8.77 -13.46 12.11
N ALA A 173 -9.57 -14.34 12.70
CA ALA A 173 -9.96 -15.68 12.18
C ALA A 173 -8.86 -16.67 11.69
N ALA A 174 -7.68 -16.70 12.29
CA ALA A 174 -6.70 -17.76 12.06
C ALA A 174 -6.33 -18.53 13.35
N GLU A 175 -7.25 -18.62 14.31
CA GLU A 175 -7.18 -19.58 15.43
C GLU A 175 -8.41 -20.49 15.36
N GLY A 176 -8.33 -21.51 14.51
CA GLY A 176 -9.30 -22.57 14.38
C GLY A 176 -8.68 -23.80 13.79
#